data_d0c5c098c8285b7ce03535cb612d507d
#
_entry.id   d0c5c098c8285b7ce03535cb612d507d
#
_cell.length_a   1.000
_cell.length_b   1.000
_cell.length_c   1.000
_cell.angle_alpha   90.00
_cell.angle_beta   90.00
_cell.angle_gamma   90.00
#
_symmetry.space_group_name_H-M   'P 1'
#
loop_
_entity.id
_entity.type
_entity.pdbx_description
1 polymer ?
#
loop_
_entity_poly.entity_id
_entity_poly.type
_entity_poly.pdbx_seq_one_letter_code
_entity_poly.pdbx_strand_id
1 'polypeptide(L)' 'MIKIKPGGLTGMDATQSISDEFAMVFAGKAILKLKESESTLERGDSVTVVAGTGRRWRNGSDTLAEILVVSLGPYH' A
#
# COMPACT_ATOMS: atom_id res chain seq x y z
N MET A 1 2.09 -3.85 -10.26
CA MET A 1 0.82 -3.97 -9.50
C MET A 1 0.96 -5.07 -8.47
N ILE A 2 0.46 -4.80 -7.29
CA ILE A 2 0.48 -5.77 -6.19
C ILE A 2 -0.88 -6.41 -6.08
N LYS A 3 -0.93 -7.72 -5.94
CA LYS A 3 -2.17 -8.46 -5.73
C LYS A 3 -2.07 -9.17 -4.39
N ILE A 4 -3.06 -8.94 -3.54
CA ILE A 4 -3.08 -9.52 -2.20
C ILE A 4 -4.32 -10.39 -2.05
N LYS A 5 -4.10 -11.67 -1.75
CA LYS A 5 -5.20 -12.60 -1.49
C LYS A 5 -5.93 -12.23 -0.21
N PRO A 6 -7.19 -12.65 -0.07
CA PRO A 6 -7.92 -12.42 1.18
C PRO A 6 -7.12 -12.88 2.39
N GLY A 7 -7.04 -12.02 3.39
CA GLY A 7 -6.27 -12.29 4.59
C GLY A 7 -4.76 -12.18 4.43
N GLY A 8 -4.28 -11.86 3.23
CA GLY A 8 -2.85 -11.78 2.96
C GLY A 8 -2.23 -10.47 3.40
N LEU A 9 -0.91 -10.51 3.46
CA LEU A 9 -0.09 -9.36 3.81
C LEU A 9 0.97 -9.14 2.74
N THR A 10 1.40 -7.90 2.59
CA THR A 10 2.56 -7.59 1.79
C THR A 10 3.29 -6.41 2.42
N GLY A 11 4.50 -6.13 1.99
CA GLY A 11 5.32 -5.09 2.59
C GLY A 11 5.82 -5.51 3.95
N MET A 12 6.45 -6.66 4.01
CA MET A 12 6.93 -7.22 5.28
C MET A 12 7.85 -6.25 5.99
N ASP A 13 7.70 -6.21 7.32
CA ASP A 13 8.58 -5.47 8.20
C ASP A 13 8.59 -3.97 7.93
N ALA A 14 7.49 -3.44 7.46
CA ALA A 14 7.36 -2.00 7.25
C ALA A 14 8.57 -1.45 6.50
N THR A 15 8.89 -2.05 5.37
CA THR A 15 10.02 -1.66 4.54
C THR A 15 9.97 -0.17 4.23
N GLN A 16 11.08 0.50 4.44
CA GLN A 16 11.20 1.91 4.12
C GLN A 16 11.72 2.07 2.70
N SER A 17 11.10 2.96 1.96
CA SER A 17 11.54 3.30 0.62
C SER A 17 12.43 4.53 0.64
N ILE A 18 13.39 4.59 -0.27
CA ILE A 18 14.23 5.77 -0.44
C ILE A 18 13.56 6.83 -1.30
N SER A 19 12.38 6.55 -1.80
CA SER A 19 11.62 7.51 -2.60
C SER A 19 10.17 7.51 -2.16
N ASP A 20 9.47 8.60 -2.49
CA ASP A 20 8.04 8.65 -2.30
C ASP A 20 7.37 7.64 -3.22
N GLU A 21 6.23 7.14 -2.80
CA GLU A 21 5.45 6.22 -3.60
C GLU A 21 4.00 6.64 -3.65
N PHE A 22 3.41 6.52 -4.82
CA PHE A 22 1.99 6.72 -5.02
C PHE A 22 1.34 5.35 -5.13
N ALA A 23 0.24 5.17 -4.41
CA ALA A 23 -0.50 3.90 -4.47
C ALA A 23 -1.98 4.17 -4.67
N MET A 24 -2.61 3.33 -5.45
CA MET A 24 -4.05 3.42 -5.71
C MET A 24 -4.64 2.02 -5.69
N VAL A 25 -5.79 1.87 -5.04
CA VAL A 25 -6.51 0.60 -5.02
C VAL A 25 -7.31 0.49 -6.31
N PHE A 26 -7.00 -0.54 -7.07
CA PHE A 26 -7.61 -0.81 -8.37
C PHE A 26 -8.82 -1.72 -8.25
N ALA A 27 -8.79 -2.65 -7.31
CA ALA A 27 -9.88 -3.58 -7.07
C ALA A 27 -9.84 -4.04 -5.63
N GLY A 28 -11.00 -4.32 -5.07
CA GLY A 28 -11.13 -4.79 -3.70
C GLY A 28 -10.91 -3.68 -2.68
N LYS A 29 -10.46 -4.08 -1.51
CA LYS A 29 -10.15 -3.18 -0.41
C LYS A 29 -8.81 -3.55 0.16
N ALA A 30 -8.04 -2.55 0.60
CA ALA A 30 -6.74 -2.79 1.21
C ALA A 30 -6.58 -1.90 2.43
N ILE A 31 -5.90 -2.42 3.43
CA ILE A 31 -5.58 -1.67 4.64
C ILE A 31 -4.12 -1.30 4.55
N LEU A 32 -3.85 -0.01 4.59
CA LEU A 32 -2.49 0.51 4.63
C LEU A 32 -2.14 0.81 6.07
N LYS A 33 -1.13 0.13 6.59
CA LYS A 33 -0.63 0.37 7.93
C LYS A 33 0.66 1.15 7.84
N LEU A 34 0.65 2.32 8.42
CA LEU A 34 1.83 3.14 8.66
C LEU A 34 2.23 2.99 10.11
N LYS A 35 3.26 3.71 10.54
CA LYS A 35 3.84 3.51 11.87
C LYS A 35 2.79 3.65 12.98
N GLU A 36 1.94 4.65 12.91
CA GLU A 36 0.99 4.95 13.98
C GLU A 36 -0.46 5.05 13.50
N SER A 37 -0.72 4.67 12.25
CA SER A 37 -2.06 4.82 11.70
C SER A 37 -2.38 3.68 10.77
N GLU A 38 -3.67 3.41 10.63
CA GLU A 38 -4.21 2.48 9.65
C GLU A 38 -5.29 3.18 8.87
N SER A 39 -5.31 2.93 7.57
CA SER A 39 -6.35 3.47 6.71
C SER A 39 -6.87 2.36 5.81
N THR A 40 -8.18 2.28 5.68
CA THR A 40 -8.80 1.36 4.74
C THR A 40 -9.03 2.11 3.44
N LEU A 41 -8.48 1.57 2.36
CA LEU A 41 -8.63 2.15 1.04
C LEU A 41 -9.50 1.24 0.20
N GLU A 42 -10.45 1.85 -0.51
CA GLU A 42 -11.34 1.13 -1.40
C GLU A 42 -10.97 1.46 -2.85
N ARG A 43 -11.61 0.75 -3.76
CA ARG A 43 -11.40 0.98 -5.18
C ARG A 43 -11.51 2.48 -5.51
N GLY A 44 -10.50 3.00 -6.18
CA GLY A 44 -10.44 4.41 -6.55
C GLY A 44 -9.74 5.31 -5.55
N ASP A 45 -9.53 4.82 -4.32
CA ASP A 45 -8.79 5.60 -3.33
C ASP A 45 -7.29 5.54 -3.62
N SER A 46 -6.60 6.60 -3.32
CA SER A 46 -5.16 6.69 -3.54
C SER A 46 -4.48 7.35 -2.34
N VAL A 47 -3.18 7.13 -2.26
CA VAL A 47 -2.37 7.69 -1.18
C VAL A 47 -0.95 7.87 -1.67
N THR A 48 -0.27 8.87 -1.13
CA THR A 48 1.17 9.05 -1.33
C THR A 48 1.87 8.75 -0.02
N VAL A 49 2.85 7.84 -0.07
CA VAL A 49 3.65 7.48 1.08
C VAL A 49 5.02 8.14 0.92
N VAL A 50 5.37 8.96 1.90
CA VAL A 50 6.62 9.72 1.88
C VAL A 50 7.80 8.78 2.09
N ALA A 51 8.91 9.08 1.43
CA ALA A 51 10.15 8.33 1.58
C ALA A 51 10.53 8.22 3.07
N GLY A 52 11.05 7.07 3.45
CA GLY A 52 11.45 6.82 4.83
C GLY A 52 10.33 6.37 5.73
N THR A 53 9.08 6.36 5.26
CA THR A 53 7.95 5.90 6.04
C THR A 53 7.78 4.40 5.85
N GLY A 54 7.84 3.65 6.94
CA GLY A 54 7.54 2.22 6.91
C GLY A 54 6.07 1.99 6.62
N ARG A 55 5.78 0.99 5.80
CA ARG A 55 4.40 0.70 5.41
C ARG A 55 4.17 -0.77 5.20
N ARG A 56 2.93 -1.16 5.38
CA ARG A 56 2.50 -2.54 5.19
C ARG A 56 1.09 -2.53 4.62
N TRP A 57 0.84 -3.40 3.68
CA TRP A 57 -0.48 -3.58 3.10
C TRP A 57 -1.08 -4.89 3.59
N ARG A 58 -2.37 -4.87 3.86
CA ARG A 58 -3.10 -6.05 4.28
C ARG A 58 -4.45 -6.06 3.58
N ASN A 59 -4.90 -7.25 3.20
CA ASN A 59 -6.23 -7.44 2.65
C ASN A 59 -7.11 -8.07 3.72
N GLY A 60 -7.93 -7.25 4.37
CA GLY A 60 -8.85 -7.71 5.40
C GLY A 60 -10.22 -8.11 4.85
N SER A 61 -10.38 -8.13 3.52
CA SER A 61 -11.64 -8.50 2.89
C SER A 61 -11.60 -9.95 2.42
N ASP A 62 -12.70 -10.40 1.85
CA ASP A 62 -12.82 -11.77 1.31
C ASP A 62 -12.65 -11.81 -0.20
N THR A 63 -12.23 -10.72 -0.81
CA THR A 63 -11.96 -10.66 -2.25
C THR A 63 -10.52 -10.23 -2.49
N LEU A 64 -10.01 -10.52 -3.69
CA LEU A 64 -8.66 -10.14 -4.08
C LEU A 64 -8.52 -8.61 -4.08
N ALA A 65 -7.43 -8.10 -3.52
CA ALA A 65 -7.10 -6.69 -3.59
C ALA A 65 -6.01 -6.47 -4.63
N GLU A 66 -6.18 -5.46 -5.46
CA GLU A 66 -5.18 -5.07 -6.46
C GLU A 66 -4.79 -3.62 -6.22
N ILE A 67 -3.49 -3.41 -6.06
CA ILE A 67 -2.94 -2.10 -5.72
C ILE A 67 -1.88 -1.74 -6.75
N LEU A 68 -2.06 -0.58 -7.38
CA LEU A 68 -1.04 -0.02 -8.26
C LEU A 68 -0.10 0.81 -7.41
N VAL A 69 1.18 0.48 -7.43
CA VAL A 69 2.19 1.24 -6.68
C VAL A 69 3.20 1.79 -7.68
N VAL A 70 3.43 3.09 -7.62
CA VAL A 70 4.38 3.77 -8.48
C VAL A 70 5.42 4.44 -7.62
N SER A 71 6.67 4.11 -7.84
CA SER A 71 7.78 4.80 -7.19
C SER A 71 8.00 6.12 -7.92
N LEU A 72 8.04 7.20 -7.15
CA LEU A 72 8.23 8.52 -7.73
C LEU A 72 9.70 8.85 -7.93
N GLY A 73 10.56 7.88 -7.64
CA GLY A 73 11.97 7.93 -7.94
C GLY A 73 12.77 8.75 -6.95
N PRO A 74 14.06 8.47 -6.84
CA PRO A 74 14.95 9.39 -6.17
C PRO A 74 15.24 10.54 -7.10
N TYR A 75 15.29 11.74 -6.56
CA TYR A 75 15.59 12.93 -7.33
C TYR A 75 17.03 13.37 -7.06
N HIS A 76 17.68 13.79 -8.09
CA HIS A 76 19.05 14.22 -8.00
C HIS A 76 19.22 15.63 -8.50
#